data_72e6f7c40f0c28ef4507a84ef0a8a5d7
#
_entry.id   72e6f7c40f0c28ef4507a84ef0a8a5d7
#
_cell.length_a   1.000
_cell.length_b   1.000
_cell.length_c   1.000
_cell.angle_alpha   90.00
_cell.angle_beta   90.00
_cell.angle_gamma   90.00
#
_symmetry.space_group_name_H-M   'P 1'
#
loop_
_entity.id
_entity.type
_entity.pdbx_description
1 polymer ?
#
loop_
_entity_poly.entity_id
_entity_poly.type
_entity_poly.pdbx_seq_one_letter_code
_entity_poly.pdbx_strand_id
1 'polypeptide(L)'
;MGDHVFYHPQIAAYYLQEMHNRQHVQKKMRVVFLVQDASVWDKQSPVYDALAQDEEAEVIIVLLPTYRAMDAEAGRCAGQYDEDEWHFFHDQYPDVYDFTNVLDLRILEPDYIFLAIPYEGLRLLRGTRTSELAKIAKLCYIPYGTQGTKFFLQSEVKMDGFFSYLSFQFCDSHEEKSMLDASYTENTSIGLQHFEDLGYPGFEAYLRQYKEENTITRVLWTPRWTMDGPAGGSHFLAYRDAFTRFAAEHGSDRVKFAIRPHPLMFRHMLQRGYMTEQELADYKALLEAHGIALDDSHQTPFDALTAADILLTDFSSINMNFFLMDRPMIYCPHDPDLSEDYTLMLEGSYVAETWEQVETHLLHLIRGEDPAAPRRREIVAEMHAKHTGAAERIAARLKQDFAEGLSPQIIHAHAAERWIFDRKKELISEIAGWPAGRFAAFRTQPWYDGYLALLPLRLRGDAVAWGENELQKTLVELYAAEADRERRSCIVLAMLLVSDPLQLPVPMEIDLWPDGLYRDVCAIFQEMRMGF
;
A
#
# COMPACT_ATOMS: atom_id res chain seq x y z
N MET A 1 -2.42 -14.02 -20.31
CA MET A 1 -2.92 -14.90 -19.24
C MET A 1 -2.73 -14.07 -17.98
N GLY A 2 -3.82 -13.58 -17.39
CA GLY A 2 -3.74 -12.83 -16.15
C GLY A 2 -3.17 -13.75 -15.07
N ASP A 3 -2.22 -13.24 -14.30
CA ASP A 3 -1.73 -13.92 -13.11
C ASP A 3 -2.90 -13.97 -12.13
N HIS A 4 -3.61 -15.10 -12.08
CA HIS A 4 -4.64 -15.32 -11.09
C HIS A 4 -3.98 -15.32 -9.71
N VAL A 5 -4.37 -14.38 -8.87
CA VAL A 5 -3.99 -14.41 -7.46
C VAL A 5 -4.87 -15.44 -6.78
N PHE A 6 -4.26 -16.49 -6.31
CA PHE A 6 -4.98 -17.58 -5.66
C PHE A 6 -5.43 -17.19 -4.24
N TYR A 7 -6.55 -17.76 -3.85
CA TYR A 7 -7.04 -17.73 -2.49
C TYR A 7 -5.97 -18.19 -1.49
N HIS A 8 -5.81 -17.44 -0.37
CA HIS A 8 -4.92 -17.80 0.72
C HIS A 8 -5.70 -18.41 1.90
N PRO A 9 -5.98 -19.71 1.86
CA PRO A 9 -6.85 -20.37 2.84
C PRO A 9 -6.35 -20.24 4.28
N GLN A 10 -5.03 -20.22 4.49
CA GLN A 10 -4.43 -20.12 5.82
C GLN A 10 -4.79 -18.80 6.55
N ILE A 11 -4.98 -17.71 5.81
CA ILE A 11 -5.33 -16.41 6.37
C ILE A 11 -6.78 -16.42 6.81
N ALA A 12 -7.68 -16.92 5.93
CA ALA A 12 -9.06 -17.11 6.27
C ALA A 12 -9.22 -17.99 7.52
N ALA A 13 -8.43 -19.05 7.65
CA ALA A 13 -8.50 -19.98 8.78
C ALA A 13 -8.22 -19.29 10.12
N TYR A 14 -7.15 -18.51 10.22
CA TYR A 14 -6.81 -17.78 11.44
C TYR A 14 -7.86 -16.73 11.78
N TYR A 15 -8.23 -15.94 10.79
CA TYR A 15 -9.23 -14.90 10.95
C TYR A 15 -10.60 -15.48 11.41
N LEU A 16 -11.07 -16.56 10.78
CA LEU A 16 -12.33 -17.21 11.13
C LEU A 16 -12.33 -17.80 12.53
N GLN A 17 -11.21 -18.33 12.98
CA GLN A 17 -11.09 -18.84 14.34
C GLN A 17 -11.21 -17.71 15.36
N GLU A 18 -10.60 -16.59 15.12
CA GLU A 18 -10.70 -15.40 15.97
C GLU A 18 -12.14 -14.85 15.98
N MET A 19 -12.78 -14.74 14.82
CA MET A 19 -14.18 -14.31 14.72
C MET A 19 -15.13 -15.27 15.46
N HIS A 20 -14.93 -16.58 15.31
CA HIS A 20 -15.75 -17.58 16.02
C HIS A 20 -15.62 -17.43 17.54
N ASN A 21 -14.41 -17.21 18.02
CA ASN A 21 -14.17 -17.00 19.46
C ASN A 21 -14.81 -15.71 19.98
N ARG A 22 -15.04 -14.72 19.12
CA ARG A 22 -15.61 -13.40 19.48
C ARG A 22 -17.15 -13.35 19.36
N GLN A 23 -17.78 -14.21 18.56
CA GLN A 23 -19.23 -14.19 18.29
C GLN A 23 -20.13 -14.35 19.52
N HIS A 24 -19.60 -14.79 20.66
CA HIS A 24 -20.36 -15.01 21.88
C HIS A 24 -20.35 -13.85 22.87
N VAL A 25 -19.66 -12.75 22.54
CA VAL A 25 -19.58 -11.56 23.39
C VAL A 25 -20.19 -10.38 22.64
N GLN A 26 -21.24 -9.81 23.22
CA GLN A 26 -21.80 -8.56 22.71
C GLN A 26 -20.76 -7.45 22.92
N LYS A 27 -20.10 -7.00 21.85
CA LYS A 27 -19.05 -5.99 21.87
C LYS A 27 -19.24 -4.96 20.76
N LYS A 28 -18.65 -3.79 20.95
CA LYS A 28 -18.54 -2.80 19.88
C LYS A 28 -17.59 -3.30 18.78
N MET A 29 -17.86 -2.88 17.55
CA MET A 29 -16.94 -3.07 16.43
C MET A 29 -15.63 -2.32 16.72
N ARG A 30 -14.51 -3.00 16.71
CA ARG A 30 -13.21 -2.40 17.04
C ARG A 30 -12.35 -2.22 15.79
N VAL A 31 -12.00 -0.97 15.52
CA VAL A 31 -11.25 -0.57 14.32
C VAL A 31 -9.92 0.05 14.74
N VAL A 32 -8.82 -0.54 14.31
CA VAL A 32 -7.47 -0.03 14.54
C VAL A 32 -6.97 0.66 13.27
N PHE A 33 -6.55 1.91 13.41
CA PHE A 33 -5.81 2.64 12.39
C PHE A 33 -4.32 2.50 12.67
N LEU A 34 -3.64 1.73 11.83
CA LEU A 34 -2.19 1.49 11.95
C LEU A 34 -1.45 2.53 11.13
N VAL A 35 -1.11 3.65 11.76
CA VAL A 35 -0.58 4.84 11.11
C VAL A 35 0.95 4.88 11.10
N GLN A 36 1.54 5.50 10.08
CA GLN A 36 2.98 5.56 9.88
C GLN A 36 3.48 6.92 9.42
N ASP A 37 2.61 7.76 8.85
CA ASP A 37 3.00 8.98 8.13
C ASP A 37 1.82 9.97 8.17
N ALA A 38 2.02 11.10 8.82
CA ALA A 38 1.01 12.15 8.95
C ALA A 38 0.60 12.74 7.59
N SER A 39 1.51 12.73 6.59
CA SER A 39 1.23 13.30 5.28
C SER A 39 0.17 12.54 4.47
N VAL A 40 -0.16 11.30 4.87
CA VAL A 40 -1.19 10.47 4.24
C VAL A 40 -2.43 10.27 5.12
N TRP A 41 -2.41 10.80 6.33
CA TRP A 41 -3.50 10.64 7.30
C TRP A 41 -4.82 11.29 6.85
N ASP A 42 -4.76 12.35 6.07
CA ASP A 42 -5.92 13.03 5.48
C ASP A 42 -6.81 12.12 4.61
N LYS A 43 -6.31 10.95 4.16
CA LYS A 43 -7.09 9.94 3.43
C LYS A 43 -7.89 9.04 4.37
N GLN A 44 -7.45 8.87 5.61
CA GLN A 44 -8.07 7.97 6.59
C GLN A 44 -8.81 8.71 7.70
N SER A 45 -8.37 9.92 8.07
CA SER A 45 -8.97 10.70 9.16
C SER A 45 -10.48 10.94 9.00
N PRO A 46 -11.06 11.17 7.79
CA PRO A 46 -12.50 11.31 7.69
C PRO A 46 -13.26 10.03 8.08
N VAL A 47 -12.70 8.85 7.77
CA VAL A 47 -13.28 7.56 8.17
C VAL A 47 -13.11 7.32 9.67
N TYR A 48 -11.94 7.69 10.24
CA TYR A 48 -11.73 7.69 11.68
C TYR A 48 -12.77 8.56 12.38
N ASP A 49 -12.99 9.79 11.92
CA ASP A 49 -13.95 10.73 12.52
C ASP A 49 -15.39 10.21 12.43
N ALA A 50 -15.78 9.62 11.29
CA ALA A 50 -17.10 9.02 11.11
C ALA A 50 -17.34 7.84 12.07
N LEU A 51 -16.33 6.98 12.25
CA LEU A 51 -16.40 5.84 13.17
C LEU A 51 -16.31 6.27 14.64
N ALA A 52 -15.52 7.28 14.97
CA ALA A 52 -15.37 7.79 16.34
C ALA A 52 -16.65 8.43 16.88
N GLN A 53 -17.52 8.91 15.99
CA GLN A 53 -18.84 9.44 16.35
C GLN A 53 -19.90 8.35 16.54
N ASP A 54 -19.61 7.09 16.20
CA ASP A 54 -20.54 5.97 16.27
C ASP A 54 -20.42 5.26 17.62
N GLU A 55 -21.49 5.23 18.42
CA GLU A 55 -21.52 4.58 19.72
C GLU A 55 -21.30 3.06 19.66
N GLU A 56 -21.53 2.43 18.51
CA GLU A 56 -21.34 0.99 18.29
C GLU A 56 -19.90 0.65 17.83
N ALA A 57 -19.08 1.65 17.57
CA ALA A 57 -17.67 1.47 17.21
C ALA A 57 -16.72 1.90 18.35
N GLU A 58 -15.55 1.30 18.36
CA GLU A 58 -14.39 1.68 19.15
C GLU A 58 -13.21 1.84 18.20
N VAL A 59 -12.67 3.05 18.08
CA VAL A 59 -11.57 3.36 17.17
C VAL A 59 -10.29 3.61 17.94
N ILE A 60 -9.20 3.04 17.47
CA ILE A 60 -7.90 3.07 18.12
C ILE A 60 -6.85 3.47 17.08
N ILE A 61 -6.01 4.44 17.40
CA ILE A 61 -4.84 4.76 16.60
C ILE A 61 -3.62 4.06 17.19
N VAL A 62 -2.88 3.34 16.36
CA VAL A 62 -1.59 2.74 16.72
C VAL A 62 -0.52 3.30 15.78
N LEU A 63 0.43 4.02 16.34
CA LEU A 63 1.54 4.61 15.58
C LEU A 63 2.67 3.59 15.45
N LEU A 64 3.11 3.37 14.21
CA LEU A 64 4.28 2.57 13.87
C LEU A 64 5.50 3.46 13.62
N PRO A 65 6.69 3.06 14.06
CA PRO A 65 7.91 3.72 13.63
C PRO A 65 8.14 3.43 12.15
N THR A 66 8.35 4.48 11.38
CA THR A 66 8.71 4.39 9.96
C THR A 66 10.22 4.53 9.80
N TYR A 67 10.82 3.68 8.98
CA TYR A 67 12.25 3.76 8.68
C TYR A 67 12.47 3.82 7.16
N ARG A 68 12.97 4.96 6.71
CA ARG A 68 13.29 5.24 5.31
C ARG A 68 14.82 5.34 5.13
N ALA A 69 15.29 5.28 3.89
CA ALA A 69 16.71 5.42 3.59
C ALA A 69 17.31 6.74 4.15
N MET A 70 16.53 7.83 4.14
CA MET A 70 16.94 9.12 4.69
C MET A 70 17.11 9.11 6.22
N ASP A 71 16.46 8.20 6.91
CA ASP A 71 16.55 8.08 8.37
C ASP A 71 17.91 7.52 8.79
N ALA A 72 18.45 6.58 8.00
CA ALA A 72 19.82 6.09 8.19
C ALA A 72 20.87 7.20 7.99
N GLU A 73 20.67 8.08 7.00
CA GLU A 73 21.55 9.23 6.77
C GLU A 73 21.48 10.24 7.91
N ALA A 74 20.29 10.41 8.52
CA ALA A 74 20.07 11.24 9.70
C ALA A 74 20.53 10.57 11.02
N GLY A 75 21.03 9.33 10.97
CA GLY A 75 21.46 8.58 12.17
C GLY A 75 20.32 7.96 12.98
N ARG A 76 19.10 7.94 12.46
CA ARG A 76 17.95 7.29 13.12
C ARG A 76 18.03 5.77 12.93
N CYS A 77 17.71 5.01 13.97
CA CYS A 77 17.67 3.56 13.95
C CYS A 77 16.26 3.03 13.62
N ALA A 78 16.19 1.85 13.02
CA ALA A 78 14.92 1.16 12.84
C ALA A 78 14.22 0.94 14.19
N GLY A 79 12.92 1.23 14.26
CA GLY A 79 12.12 1.13 15.49
C GLY A 79 12.06 2.43 16.32
N GLN A 80 12.76 3.48 15.92
CA GLN A 80 12.60 4.81 16.50
C GLN A 80 11.52 5.59 15.74
N TYR A 81 10.72 6.34 16.47
CA TYR A 81 9.73 7.23 15.90
C TYR A 81 10.39 8.50 15.35
N ASP A 82 9.81 9.05 14.32
CA ASP A 82 10.06 10.42 13.91
C ASP A 82 9.38 11.37 14.91
N GLU A 83 10.07 12.41 15.38
CA GLU A 83 9.53 13.33 16.39
C GLU A 83 8.32 14.11 15.87
N ASP A 84 8.37 14.58 14.62
CA ASP A 84 7.29 15.35 14.01
C ASP A 84 6.03 14.48 13.83
N GLU A 85 6.20 13.23 13.35
CA GLU A 85 5.11 12.26 13.22
C GLU A 85 4.51 11.90 14.58
N TRP A 86 5.37 11.67 15.58
CA TRP A 86 4.95 11.33 16.93
C TRP A 86 4.11 12.46 17.54
N HIS A 87 4.60 13.71 17.46
CA HIS A 87 3.88 14.88 17.95
C HIS A 87 2.58 15.11 17.18
N PHE A 88 2.57 14.94 15.86
CA PHE A 88 1.35 15.10 15.07
C PHE A 88 0.21 14.24 15.61
N PHE A 89 0.45 12.95 15.85
CA PHE A 89 -0.60 12.06 16.32
C PHE A 89 -0.91 12.25 17.80
N HIS A 90 0.07 12.33 18.68
CA HIS A 90 -0.15 12.43 20.13
C HIS A 90 -0.71 13.78 20.58
N ASP A 91 -0.41 14.87 19.88
CA ASP A 91 -0.92 16.19 20.22
C ASP A 91 -2.36 16.43 19.73
N GLN A 92 -2.79 15.72 18.69
CA GLN A 92 -4.10 15.93 18.07
C GLN A 92 -5.15 14.89 18.45
N TYR A 93 -4.73 13.66 18.78
CA TYR A 93 -5.64 12.56 19.05
C TYR A 93 -5.46 12.03 20.48
N PRO A 94 -6.55 11.83 21.23
CA PRO A 94 -6.48 11.16 22.52
C PRO A 94 -6.20 9.66 22.30
N ASP A 95 -5.54 9.04 23.26
CA ASP A 95 -5.36 7.58 23.32
C ASP A 95 -4.65 6.95 22.10
N VAL A 96 -3.61 7.63 21.58
CA VAL A 96 -2.70 7.05 20.58
C VAL A 96 -1.74 6.08 21.26
N TYR A 97 -1.63 4.89 20.72
CA TYR A 97 -0.70 3.87 21.21
C TYR A 97 0.54 3.81 20.32
N ASP A 98 1.70 3.83 20.93
CA ASP A 98 2.93 3.46 20.25
C ASP A 98 2.99 1.93 20.10
N PHE A 99 3.19 1.44 18.88
CA PHE A 99 3.26 0.00 18.61
C PHE A 99 4.31 -0.71 19.48
N THR A 100 5.45 -0.06 19.73
CA THR A 100 6.52 -0.60 20.57
C THR A 100 6.09 -0.83 22.02
N ASN A 101 5.04 -0.17 22.49
CA ASN A 101 4.45 -0.36 23.82
C ASN A 101 3.31 -1.39 23.81
N VAL A 102 2.63 -1.56 22.68
CA VAL A 102 1.55 -2.56 22.53
C VAL A 102 2.11 -3.97 22.41
N LEU A 103 3.24 -4.14 21.72
CA LEU A 103 3.96 -5.40 21.45
C LEU A 103 3.21 -6.43 20.60
N ASP A 104 1.90 -6.58 20.77
CA ASP A 104 1.05 -7.52 20.05
C ASP A 104 -0.35 -6.93 19.85
N LEU A 105 -0.72 -6.66 18.60
CA LEU A 105 -2.01 -6.07 18.26
C LEU A 105 -3.22 -6.96 18.62
N ARG A 106 -3.02 -8.26 18.83
CA ARG A 106 -4.07 -9.16 19.33
C ARG A 106 -4.63 -8.74 20.68
N ILE A 107 -3.83 -8.03 21.51
CA ILE A 107 -4.28 -7.50 22.80
C ILE A 107 -5.41 -6.48 22.63
N LEU A 108 -5.41 -5.76 21.50
CA LEU A 108 -6.45 -4.79 21.18
C LEU A 108 -7.72 -5.45 20.63
N GLU A 109 -7.67 -6.75 20.30
CA GLU A 109 -8.78 -7.50 19.71
C GLU A 109 -9.46 -6.77 18.52
N PRO A 110 -8.71 -6.32 17.50
CA PRO A 110 -9.29 -5.58 16.39
C PRO A 110 -10.20 -6.46 15.54
N ASP A 111 -11.29 -5.90 15.04
CA ASP A 111 -12.12 -6.51 13.99
C ASP A 111 -11.61 -6.08 12.61
N TYR A 112 -11.16 -4.82 12.51
CA TYR A 112 -10.59 -4.23 11.30
C TYR A 112 -9.30 -3.50 11.63
N ILE A 113 -8.33 -3.59 10.70
CA ILE A 113 -7.08 -2.82 10.75
C ILE A 113 -6.93 -2.04 9.45
N PHE A 114 -6.93 -0.72 9.53
CA PHE A 114 -6.58 0.14 8.41
C PHE A 114 -5.07 0.27 8.29
N LEU A 115 -4.56 0.08 7.07
CA LEU A 115 -3.15 0.24 6.73
C LEU A 115 -2.95 1.57 5.98
N ALA A 116 -1.91 2.33 6.37
CA ALA A 116 -1.68 3.66 5.81
C ALA A 116 -1.06 3.63 4.41
N ILE A 117 -0.14 2.69 4.15
CA ILE A 117 0.63 2.60 2.90
C ILE A 117 0.87 1.15 2.49
N PRO A 118 0.98 0.85 1.17
CA PRO A 118 1.09 -0.53 0.67
C PRO A 118 2.53 -1.08 0.69
N TYR A 119 3.50 -0.36 1.25
CA TYR A 119 4.92 -0.72 1.16
C TYR A 119 5.36 -1.56 2.36
N GLU A 120 5.45 -2.88 2.17
CA GLU A 120 5.93 -3.84 3.19
C GLU A 120 7.33 -3.50 3.71
N GLY A 121 8.21 -2.95 2.86
CA GLY A 121 9.56 -2.56 3.22
C GLY A 121 9.67 -1.42 4.24
N LEU A 122 8.59 -0.70 4.50
CA LEU A 122 8.52 0.36 5.53
C LEU A 122 7.98 -0.14 6.86
N ARG A 123 7.46 -1.37 6.93
CA ARG A 123 7.00 -2.03 8.14
C ARG A 123 8.01 -3.10 8.59
N LEU A 124 9.04 -2.67 9.32
CA LEU A 124 10.19 -3.51 9.67
C LEU A 124 9.99 -4.31 10.96
N LEU A 125 9.05 -3.91 11.81
CA LEU A 125 8.79 -4.58 13.07
C LEU A 125 8.03 -5.88 12.85
N ARG A 126 8.36 -6.89 13.66
CA ARG A 126 7.64 -8.16 13.69
C ARG A 126 6.18 -7.94 14.07
N GLY A 127 5.26 -8.61 13.41
CA GLY A 127 3.82 -8.48 13.65
C GLY A 127 3.15 -7.31 12.92
N THR A 128 3.88 -6.58 12.05
CA THR A 128 3.35 -5.43 11.29
C THR A 128 3.19 -5.68 9.79
N ARG A 129 3.68 -6.80 9.30
CA ARG A 129 3.51 -7.16 7.89
C ARG A 129 2.07 -7.55 7.60
N THR A 130 1.61 -7.26 6.39
CA THR A 130 0.23 -7.54 5.97
C THR A 130 -0.15 -9.00 6.17
N SER A 131 0.75 -9.94 5.82
CA SER A 131 0.55 -11.38 6.03
C SER A 131 0.45 -11.81 7.51
N GLU A 132 1.02 -11.05 8.43
CA GLU A 132 0.92 -11.28 9.88
C GLU A 132 -0.37 -10.66 10.43
N LEU A 133 -0.68 -9.44 10.02
CA LEU A 133 -1.87 -8.69 10.45
C LEU A 133 -3.17 -9.35 9.98
N ALA A 134 -3.19 -9.92 8.77
CA ALA A 134 -4.34 -10.65 8.23
C ALA A 134 -4.75 -11.88 9.06
N LYS A 135 -3.87 -12.37 9.94
CA LYS A 135 -4.17 -13.44 10.90
C LYS A 135 -4.88 -12.93 12.17
N ILE A 136 -4.99 -11.62 12.33
CA ILE A 136 -5.53 -10.99 13.53
C ILE A 136 -6.89 -10.38 13.26
N ALA A 137 -7.04 -9.66 12.13
CA ALA A 137 -8.24 -8.91 11.78
C ALA A 137 -8.42 -8.79 10.26
N LYS A 138 -9.58 -8.32 9.81
CA LYS A 138 -9.80 -7.90 8.43
C LYS A 138 -8.97 -6.66 8.13
N LEU A 139 -8.18 -6.70 7.06
CA LEU A 139 -7.35 -5.59 6.66
C LEU A 139 -8.09 -4.68 5.69
N CYS A 140 -8.03 -3.39 5.97
CA CYS A 140 -8.64 -2.33 5.18
C CYS A 140 -7.57 -1.40 4.62
N TYR A 141 -7.77 -0.95 3.40
CA TYR A 141 -6.89 0.01 2.77
C TYR A 141 -7.68 1.08 2.00
N ILE A 142 -7.26 2.32 2.16
CA ILE A 142 -7.66 3.46 1.34
C ILE A 142 -6.38 3.91 0.64
N PRO A 143 -6.34 4.03 -0.70
CA PRO A 143 -5.15 4.49 -1.40
C PRO A 143 -4.62 5.80 -0.81
N TYR A 144 -3.32 5.84 -0.49
CA TYR A 144 -2.68 7.02 0.09
C TYR A 144 -2.53 8.17 -0.92
N GLY A 145 -2.79 7.92 -2.19
CA GLY A 145 -2.85 8.86 -3.28
C GLY A 145 -3.65 8.26 -4.42
N THR A 146 -4.28 9.11 -5.23
CA THR A 146 -5.11 8.66 -6.35
C THR A 146 -4.27 8.03 -7.46
N GLN A 147 -4.80 6.96 -8.06
CA GLN A 147 -4.14 6.19 -9.13
C GLN A 147 -4.37 6.85 -10.49
N GLY A 148 -3.72 7.99 -10.70
CA GLY A 148 -3.94 8.83 -11.88
C GLY A 148 -3.37 8.31 -13.20
N THR A 149 -2.63 7.18 -13.23
CA THR A 149 -2.12 6.57 -14.47
C THR A 149 -2.38 5.07 -14.49
N LYS A 150 -2.57 4.51 -15.68
CA LYS A 150 -2.73 3.06 -15.88
C LYS A 150 -1.49 2.28 -15.42
N PHE A 151 -0.32 2.89 -15.46
CA PHE A 151 0.90 2.29 -14.92
C PHE A 151 0.79 2.03 -13.40
N PHE A 152 0.28 2.99 -12.63
CA PHE A 152 0.11 2.79 -11.19
C PHE A 152 -0.98 1.77 -10.89
N LEU A 153 -2.13 1.85 -11.56
CA LEU A 153 -3.19 0.86 -11.45
C LEU A 153 -2.67 -0.57 -11.71
N GLN A 154 -1.91 -0.78 -12.78
CA GLN A 154 -1.32 -2.08 -13.09
C GLN A 154 -0.22 -2.50 -12.10
N SER A 155 0.46 -1.53 -11.47
CA SER A 155 1.50 -1.81 -10.48
C SER A 155 0.91 -2.31 -9.17
N GLU A 156 -0.27 -1.83 -8.76
CA GLU A 156 -0.98 -2.31 -7.58
C GLU A 156 -1.27 -3.81 -7.67
N VAL A 157 -1.83 -4.26 -8.79
CA VAL A 157 -2.12 -5.69 -9.00
C VAL A 157 -0.88 -6.57 -8.85
N LYS A 158 0.31 -6.02 -9.16
CA LYS A 158 1.59 -6.75 -9.07
C LYS A 158 2.18 -6.74 -7.66
N MET A 159 1.67 -5.93 -6.76
CA MET A 159 2.06 -5.92 -5.35
C MET A 159 1.26 -6.95 -4.53
N ASP A 160 1.20 -8.19 -5.01
CA ASP A 160 0.42 -9.28 -4.44
C ASP A 160 0.71 -9.54 -2.96
N GLY A 161 1.95 -9.33 -2.51
CA GLY A 161 2.34 -9.43 -1.10
C GLY A 161 1.60 -8.47 -0.16
N PHE A 162 0.93 -7.44 -0.68
CA PHE A 162 0.07 -6.55 0.09
C PHE A 162 -1.41 -6.77 -0.23
N PHE A 163 -1.79 -6.61 -1.51
CA PHE A 163 -3.20 -6.60 -1.93
C PHE A 163 -3.90 -7.95 -1.73
N SER A 164 -3.19 -9.07 -1.85
CA SER A 164 -3.77 -10.40 -1.62
C SER A 164 -4.21 -10.67 -0.18
N TYR A 165 -3.76 -9.87 0.78
CA TYR A 165 -4.13 -10.02 2.19
C TYR A 165 -5.20 -9.04 2.66
N LEU A 166 -5.62 -8.10 1.82
CA LEU A 166 -6.68 -7.16 2.16
C LEU A 166 -8.04 -7.85 2.17
N SER A 167 -8.86 -7.52 3.15
CA SER A 167 -10.29 -7.85 3.14
C SER A 167 -11.11 -6.77 2.46
N PHE A 168 -10.72 -5.50 2.62
CA PHE A 168 -11.35 -4.34 1.99
C PHE A 168 -10.31 -3.41 1.38
N GLN A 169 -10.53 -3.02 0.13
CA GLN A 169 -9.93 -1.82 -0.43
C GLN A 169 -11.05 -0.88 -0.87
N PHE A 170 -11.01 0.34 -0.35
CA PHE A 170 -11.91 1.42 -0.73
C PHE A 170 -11.24 2.21 -1.86
N CYS A 171 -11.59 1.84 -3.08
CA CYS A 171 -10.96 2.32 -4.30
C CYS A 171 -11.18 3.82 -4.50
N ASP A 172 -10.21 4.49 -5.13
CA ASP A 172 -10.33 5.90 -5.49
C ASP A 172 -11.21 6.10 -6.74
N SER A 173 -11.31 5.08 -7.59
CA SER A 173 -12.00 5.12 -8.87
C SER A 173 -12.71 3.81 -9.21
N HIS A 174 -13.64 3.89 -10.16
CA HIS A 174 -14.29 2.70 -10.72
C HIS A 174 -13.32 1.85 -11.54
N GLU A 175 -12.36 2.48 -12.21
CA GLU A 175 -11.33 1.79 -13.00
C GLU A 175 -10.43 0.94 -12.09
N GLU A 176 -9.99 1.47 -10.94
CA GLU A 176 -9.23 0.73 -9.94
C GLU A 176 -10.02 -0.50 -9.43
N LYS A 177 -11.27 -0.28 -8.99
CA LYS A 177 -12.14 -1.37 -8.55
C LYS A 177 -12.28 -2.46 -9.60
N SER A 178 -12.58 -2.09 -10.85
CA SER A 178 -12.80 -3.05 -11.94
C SER A 178 -11.57 -3.89 -12.22
N MET A 179 -10.39 -3.30 -12.16
CA MET A 179 -9.13 -3.98 -12.40
C MET A 179 -8.79 -4.94 -11.25
N LEU A 180 -9.01 -4.53 -10.01
CA LEU A 180 -8.78 -5.38 -8.84
C LEU A 180 -9.78 -6.54 -8.79
N ASP A 181 -11.06 -6.31 -9.05
CA ASP A 181 -12.08 -7.37 -9.15
C ASP A 181 -11.70 -8.41 -10.22
N ALA A 182 -11.19 -7.97 -11.37
CA ALA A 182 -10.75 -8.88 -12.43
C ALA A 182 -9.50 -9.68 -12.04
N SER A 183 -8.61 -9.09 -11.24
CA SER A 183 -7.35 -9.72 -10.81
C SER A 183 -7.54 -10.69 -9.65
N TYR A 184 -8.48 -10.42 -8.75
CA TYR A 184 -8.75 -11.19 -7.53
C TYR A 184 -10.11 -11.90 -7.57
N THR A 185 -10.57 -12.31 -8.75
CA THR A 185 -11.92 -12.88 -8.97
C THR A 185 -12.24 -14.05 -8.03
N GLU A 186 -11.29 -14.92 -7.74
CA GLU A 186 -11.51 -16.05 -6.85
C GLU A 186 -11.83 -15.60 -5.43
N ASN A 187 -11.07 -14.65 -4.91
CA ASN A 187 -11.25 -14.12 -3.56
C ASN A 187 -12.55 -13.32 -3.42
N THR A 188 -12.89 -12.51 -4.43
CA THR A 188 -14.12 -11.72 -4.43
C THR A 188 -15.36 -12.59 -4.57
N SER A 189 -15.29 -13.67 -5.38
CA SER A 189 -16.42 -14.58 -5.59
C SER A 189 -16.86 -15.32 -4.34
N ILE A 190 -15.97 -15.56 -3.39
CA ILE A 190 -16.28 -16.19 -2.09
C ILE A 190 -16.50 -15.18 -0.97
N GLY A 191 -16.36 -13.87 -1.25
CA GLY A 191 -16.52 -12.82 -0.25
C GLY A 191 -15.36 -12.68 0.73
N LEU A 192 -14.16 -13.13 0.34
CA LEU A 192 -12.94 -12.96 1.12
C LEU A 192 -12.34 -11.56 0.96
N GLN A 193 -12.45 -11.00 -0.25
CA GLN A 193 -12.00 -9.65 -0.56
C GLN A 193 -13.14 -8.83 -1.16
N HIS A 194 -13.15 -7.55 -0.85
CA HIS A 194 -14.11 -6.57 -1.32
C HIS A 194 -13.37 -5.34 -1.82
N PHE A 195 -13.53 -5.04 -3.10
CA PHE A 195 -13.06 -3.81 -3.72
C PHE A 195 -14.25 -2.90 -3.92
N GLU A 196 -14.30 -1.78 -3.19
CA GLU A 196 -15.49 -0.94 -3.08
C GLU A 196 -15.23 0.45 -3.66
N ASP A 197 -16.08 0.89 -4.60
CA ASP A 197 -16.09 2.26 -5.12
C ASP A 197 -17.18 3.07 -4.38
N LEU A 198 -16.86 3.48 -3.17
CA LEU A 198 -17.75 4.23 -2.28
C LEU A 198 -17.44 5.74 -2.26
N GLY A 199 -16.61 6.19 -3.17
CA GLY A 199 -16.00 7.51 -3.16
C GLY A 199 -14.70 7.52 -2.35
N TYR A 200 -13.90 8.57 -2.56
CA TYR A 200 -12.57 8.69 -1.96
C TYR A 200 -12.56 9.72 -0.85
N PRO A 201 -12.39 9.32 0.42
CA PRO A 201 -12.47 10.25 1.56
C PRO A 201 -11.33 11.27 1.59
N GLY A 202 -10.18 10.99 0.95
CA GLY A 202 -9.08 11.94 0.81
C GLY A 202 -9.42 13.22 0.03
N PHE A 203 -10.59 13.26 -0.62
CA PHE A 203 -11.07 14.47 -1.28
C PHE A 203 -11.95 15.36 -0.39
N GLU A 204 -12.49 14.85 0.70
CA GLU A 204 -13.53 15.55 1.47
C GLU A 204 -13.10 16.94 1.97
N ALA A 205 -11.85 17.08 2.39
CA ALA A 205 -11.34 18.38 2.82
C ALA A 205 -11.32 19.42 1.69
N TYR A 206 -11.07 18.98 0.44
CA TYR A 206 -11.02 19.83 -0.75
C TYR A 206 -12.42 20.14 -1.30
N LEU A 207 -13.37 19.19 -1.21
CA LEU A 207 -14.76 19.39 -1.61
C LEU A 207 -15.46 20.50 -0.82
N ARG A 208 -15.00 20.76 0.39
CA ARG A 208 -15.56 21.80 1.29
C ARG A 208 -14.93 23.17 1.11
N GLN A 209 -13.92 23.31 0.25
CA GLN A 209 -13.23 24.57 0.06
C GLN A 209 -14.00 25.52 -0.86
N TYR A 210 -14.48 26.60 -0.31
CA TYR A 210 -15.08 27.70 -1.06
C TYR A 210 -14.01 28.74 -1.32
N LYS A 211 -14.05 29.33 -2.51
CA LYS A 211 -13.19 30.47 -2.83
C LYS A 211 -13.69 31.69 -2.06
N GLU A 212 -12.88 32.19 -1.13
CA GLU A 212 -13.08 33.53 -0.63
C GLU A 212 -12.78 34.52 -1.76
N GLU A 213 -13.59 35.60 -1.87
CA GLU A 213 -13.26 36.68 -2.79
C GLU A 213 -11.94 37.33 -2.36
N ASN A 214 -10.86 36.90 -3.00
CA ASN A 214 -9.52 37.38 -2.70
C ASN A 214 -9.10 38.38 -3.77
N THR A 215 -8.55 39.50 -3.34
CA THR A 215 -8.00 40.54 -4.24
C THR A 215 -6.59 40.16 -4.77
N ILE A 216 -6.02 39.10 -4.27
CA ILE A 216 -4.68 38.62 -4.62
C ILE A 216 -4.81 37.32 -5.40
N THR A 217 -4.26 37.25 -6.61
CA THR A 217 -4.13 36.02 -7.39
C THR A 217 -2.84 35.30 -7.00
N ARG A 218 -2.95 34.05 -6.55
CA ARG A 218 -1.82 33.21 -6.16
C ARG A 218 -1.62 32.11 -7.18
N VAL A 219 -0.45 32.09 -7.80
CA VAL A 219 -0.03 31.05 -8.74
C VAL A 219 0.91 30.10 -8.00
N LEU A 220 0.57 28.84 -7.95
CA LEU A 220 1.37 27.77 -7.36
C LEU A 220 1.91 26.87 -8.47
N TRP A 221 3.22 26.62 -8.47
CA TRP A 221 3.83 25.62 -9.32
C TRP A 221 4.25 24.39 -8.51
N THR A 222 3.77 23.20 -8.93
CA THR A 222 4.06 21.93 -8.26
C THR A 222 4.79 20.96 -9.20
N PRO A 223 6.11 21.12 -9.36
CA PRO A 223 6.88 20.24 -10.22
C PRO A 223 7.07 18.85 -9.61
N ARG A 224 7.03 17.81 -10.48
CA ARG A 224 7.23 16.41 -10.11
C ARG A 224 8.68 16.13 -9.71
N TRP A 225 8.91 15.05 -8.97
CA TRP A 225 10.25 14.67 -8.50
C TRP A 225 11.07 13.81 -9.48
N THR A 226 10.40 13.03 -10.37
CA THR A 226 11.08 12.23 -11.40
C THR A 226 11.34 13.08 -12.65
N MET A 227 12.50 12.91 -13.27
CA MET A 227 12.81 13.61 -14.53
C MET A 227 12.32 12.84 -15.74
N ASP A 228 12.16 11.54 -15.62
CA ASP A 228 11.72 10.59 -16.63
C ASP A 228 10.99 9.41 -15.98
N GLY A 229 10.39 8.55 -16.78
CA GLY A 229 9.79 7.30 -16.32
C GLY A 229 8.36 7.07 -16.83
N PRO A 230 7.83 5.85 -16.61
CA PRO A 230 6.55 5.44 -17.18
C PRO A 230 5.33 6.18 -16.59
N ALA A 231 5.51 6.83 -15.46
CA ALA A 231 4.49 7.67 -14.81
C ALA A 231 4.66 9.16 -15.10
N GLY A 232 5.46 9.52 -16.11
CA GLY A 232 5.74 10.90 -16.49
C GLY A 232 6.96 11.50 -15.80
N GLY A 233 7.46 12.59 -16.36
CA GLY A 233 8.60 13.34 -15.90
C GLY A 233 8.24 14.73 -15.39
N SER A 234 9.27 15.50 -15.01
CA SER A 234 9.16 16.87 -14.54
C SER A 234 9.65 17.88 -15.58
N HIS A 235 8.91 18.97 -15.73
CA HIS A 235 9.34 20.12 -16.52
C HIS A 235 10.23 21.09 -15.73
N PHE A 236 10.62 20.76 -14.49
CA PHE A 236 11.37 21.67 -13.63
C PHE A 236 12.65 22.20 -14.30
N LEU A 237 13.49 21.32 -14.83
CA LEU A 237 14.76 21.75 -15.45
C LEU A 237 14.55 22.60 -16.71
N ALA A 238 13.47 22.35 -17.45
CA ALA A 238 13.14 23.10 -18.66
C ALA A 238 12.51 24.46 -18.35
N TYR A 239 11.69 24.54 -17.28
CA TYR A 239 10.84 25.71 -17.03
C TYR A 239 11.31 26.60 -15.87
N ARG A 240 12.22 26.17 -14.99
CA ARG A 240 12.61 26.91 -13.77
C ARG A 240 13.04 28.36 -14.05
N ASP A 241 13.88 28.56 -15.08
CA ASP A 241 14.40 29.89 -15.40
C ASP A 241 13.33 30.77 -16.05
N ALA A 242 12.49 30.19 -16.88
CA ALA A 242 11.39 30.88 -17.53
C ALA A 242 10.27 31.24 -16.53
N PHE A 243 9.92 30.33 -15.62
CA PHE A 243 9.00 30.59 -14.52
C PHE A 243 9.50 31.72 -13.62
N THR A 244 10.76 31.68 -13.23
CA THR A 244 11.35 32.72 -12.36
C THR A 244 11.32 34.09 -13.02
N ARG A 245 11.66 34.19 -14.33
CA ARG A 245 11.54 35.45 -15.09
C ARG A 245 10.12 35.95 -15.18
N PHE A 246 9.19 35.05 -15.54
CA PHE A 246 7.79 35.38 -15.63
C PHE A 246 7.23 35.91 -14.30
N ALA A 247 7.56 35.23 -13.20
CA ALA A 247 7.16 35.64 -11.86
C ALA A 247 7.76 37.00 -11.44
N ALA A 248 9.01 37.28 -11.83
CA ALA A 248 9.67 38.56 -11.59
C ALA A 248 9.02 39.70 -12.39
N GLU A 249 8.56 39.44 -13.63
CA GLU A 249 7.94 40.43 -14.52
C GLU A 249 6.49 40.72 -14.14
N HIS A 250 5.72 39.71 -13.70
CA HIS A 250 4.27 39.80 -13.47
C HIS A 250 3.88 39.79 -11.98
N GLY A 251 4.85 39.52 -11.08
CA GLY A 251 4.64 39.58 -9.64
C GLY A 251 4.32 41.02 -9.17
N SER A 252 3.35 41.14 -8.27
CA SER A 252 2.89 42.42 -7.72
C SER A 252 2.22 42.20 -6.37
N ASP A 253 1.69 43.28 -5.77
CA ASP A 253 0.87 43.15 -4.57
C ASP A 253 -0.43 42.37 -4.80
N ARG A 254 -0.87 42.26 -6.07
CA ARG A 254 -2.08 41.53 -6.47
C ARG A 254 -1.82 40.18 -7.11
N VAL A 255 -0.58 39.86 -7.48
CA VAL A 255 -0.21 38.59 -8.08
C VAL A 255 1.01 38.04 -7.36
N LYS A 256 0.87 36.90 -6.73
CA LYS A 256 1.95 36.23 -5.98
C LYS A 256 2.25 34.87 -6.59
N PHE A 257 3.52 34.51 -6.57
CA PHE A 257 4.00 33.25 -7.09
C PHE A 257 4.63 32.40 -5.98
N ALA A 258 4.36 31.12 -6.03
CA ALA A 258 4.97 30.14 -5.15
C ALA A 258 5.36 28.88 -5.94
N ILE A 259 6.36 28.19 -5.45
CA ILE A 259 6.75 26.87 -5.93
C ILE A 259 6.73 25.88 -4.76
N ARG A 260 6.06 24.76 -4.94
CA ARG A 260 6.07 23.62 -4.01
C ARG A 260 6.55 22.39 -4.77
N PRO A 261 7.86 22.11 -4.79
CA PRO A 261 8.38 20.89 -5.39
C PRO A 261 7.90 19.67 -4.59
N HIS A 262 7.78 18.53 -5.26
CA HIS A 262 7.58 17.27 -4.54
C HIS A 262 8.73 17.07 -3.52
N PRO A 263 8.48 16.59 -2.29
CA PRO A 263 9.50 16.48 -1.23
C PRO A 263 10.79 15.74 -1.62
N LEU A 264 10.69 14.79 -2.56
CA LEU A 264 11.85 14.04 -3.05
C LEU A 264 12.60 14.73 -4.21
N MET A 265 12.08 15.83 -4.78
CA MET A 265 12.58 16.37 -6.03
C MET A 265 14.05 16.85 -5.94
N PHE A 266 14.35 17.77 -5.04
CA PHE A 266 15.70 18.32 -4.94
C PHE A 266 16.72 17.25 -4.56
N ARG A 267 16.37 16.36 -3.63
CA ARG A 267 17.21 15.23 -3.25
C ARG A 267 17.51 14.33 -4.47
N HIS A 268 16.49 13.97 -5.23
CA HIS A 268 16.64 13.14 -6.44
C HIS A 268 17.55 13.82 -7.46
N MET A 269 17.38 15.14 -7.67
CA MET A 269 18.22 15.91 -8.58
C MET A 269 19.69 15.93 -8.17
N LEU A 270 19.98 16.13 -6.90
CA LEU A 270 21.34 16.09 -6.36
C LEU A 270 21.94 14.68 -6.49
N GLN A 271 21.23 13.65 -6.09
CA GLN A 271 21.69 12.25 -6.16
C GLN A 271 21.96 11.77 -7.60
N ARG A 272 21.18 12.26 -8.57
CA ARG A 272 21.33 11.91 -9.98
C ARG A 272 22.28 12.84 -10.75
N GLY A 273 22.78 13.89 -10.10
CA GLY A 273 23.67 14.85 -10.74
C GLY A 273 22.99 15.78 -11.77
N TYR A 274 21.65 15.91 -11.71
CA TYR A 274 20.92 16.89 -12.53
C TYR A 274 21.13 18.33 -12.05
N MET A 275 21.55 18.49 -10.79
CA MET A 275 21.82 19.77 -10.14
C MET A 275 22.90 19.56 -9.07
N THR A 276 23.76 20.54 -8.87
CA THR A 276 24.70 20.57 -7.76
C THR A 276 24.11 21.29 -6.55
N GLU A 277 24.68 21.10 -5.37
CA GLU A 277 24.26 21.81 -4.15
C GLU A 277 24.38 23.32 -4.30
N GLN A 278 25.42 23.80 -5.01
CA GLN A 278 25.60 25.23 -5.27
C GLN A 278 24.50 25.77 -6.19
N GLU A 279 24.17 25.08 -7.28
CA GLU A 279 23.08 25.48 -8.18
C GLU A 279 21.74 25.50 -7.47
N LEU A 280 21.50 24.58 -6.55
CA LEU A 280 20.28 24.57 -5.72
C LEU A 280 20.26 25.77 -4.76
N ALA A 281 21.37 26.06 -4.09
CA ALA A 281 21.49 27.22 -3.22
C ALA A 281 21.31 28.54 -3.98
N ASP A 282 21.91 28.66 -5.14
CA ASP A 282 21.77 29.83 -6.02
C ASP A 282 20.32 30.00 -6.51
N TYR A 283 19.66 28.89 -6.85
CA TYR A 283 18.26 28.92 -7.27
C TYR A 283 17.33 29.34 -6.11
N LYS A 284 17.51 28.83 -4.91
CA LYS A 284 16.75 29.27 -3.72
C LYS A 284 16.94 30.76 -3.42
N ALA A 285 18.18 31.25 -3.50
CA ALA A 285 18.49 32.68 -3.34
C ALA A 285 17.81 33.53 -4.43
N LEU A 286 17.78 33.04 -5.67
CA LEU A 286 17.13 33.73 -6.79
C LEU A 286 15.58 33.82 -6.56
N LEU A 287 14.94 32.76 -6.10
CA LEU A 287 13.50 32.79 -5.76
C LEU A 287 13.22 33.84 -4.68
N GLU A 288 14.00 33.85 -3.60
CA GLU A 288 13.90 34.81 -2.51
C GLU A 288 14.07 36.27 -3.01
N ALA A 289 15.09 36.50 -3.83
CA ALA A 289 15.35 37.83 -4.39
C ALA A 289 14.20 38.39 -5.24
N HIS A 290 13.41 37.49 -5.86
CA HIS A 290 12.25 37.87 -6.66
C HIS A 290 10.92 37.76 -5.89
N GLY A 291 10.95 37.48 -4.60
CA GLY A 291 9.74 37.36 -3.76
C GLY A 291 8.86 36.18 -4.13
N ILE A 292 9.43 35.12 -4.72
CA ILE A 292 8.74 33.87 -5.04
C ILE A 292 8.86 32.95 -3.82
N ALA A 293 7.72 32.56 -3.26
CA ALA A 293 7.72 31.67 -2.09
C ALA A 293 8.16 30.25 -2.48
N LEU A 294 9.05 29.66 -1.70
CA LEU A 294 9.41 28.26 -1.82
C LEU A 294 8.86 27.50 -0.61
N ASP A 295 8.02 26.52 -0.87
CA ASP A 295 7.53 25.56 0.13
C ASP A 295 8.16 24.19 -0.17
N ASP A 296 9.31 23.92 0.43
CA ASP A 296 10.02 22.64 0.36
C ASP A 296 9.81 21.79 1.64
N SER A 297 8.74 22.07 2.38
CA SER A 297 8.35 21.31 3.57
C SER A 297 7.85 19.90 3.22
N HIS A 298 7.93 18.99 4.20
CA HIS A 298 7.37 17.64 4.12
C HIS A 298 5.92 17.56 4.64
N GLN A 299 5.29 18.70 4.94
CA GLN A 299 3.91 18.75 5.42
C GLN A 299 2.89 18.43 4.32
N THR A 300 1.65 18.20 4.72
CA THR A 300 0.55 18.00 3.77
C THR A 300 0.44 19.16 2.78
N PRO A 301 0.11 18.92 1.50
CA PRO A 301 -0.04 19.97 0.51
C PRO A 301 -1.29 20.82 0.69
N PHE A 302 -2.14 20.53 1.67
CA PHE A 302 -3.45 21.12 1.83
C PHE A 302 -3.42 22.66 1.87
N ASP A 303 -2.61 23.25 2.74
CA ASP A 303 -2.54 24.72 2.90
C ASP A 303 -2.05 25.41 1.63
N ALA A 304 -1.04 24.86 0.97
CA ALA A 304 -0.51 25.41 -0.27
C ALA A 304 -1.53 25.35 -1.42
N LEU A 305 -2.25 24.22 -1.54
CA LEU A 305 -3.26 24.05 -2.57
C LEU A 305 -4.49 24.93 -2.32
N THR A 306 -4.97 25.00 -1.08
CA THR A 306 -6.14 25.80 -0.73
C THR A 306 -5.88 27.30 -0.83
N ALA A 307 -4.63 27.73 -0.61
CA ALA A 307 -4.23 29.13 -0.79
C ALA A 307 -4.08 29.54 -2.27
N ALA A 308 -3.84 28.60 -3.18
CA ALA A 308 -3.58 28.88 -4.59
C ALA A 308 -4.88 29.15 -5.38
N ASP A 309 -4.84 30.10 -6.32
CA ASP A 309 -5.93 30.39 -7.26
C ASP A 309 -5.70 29.74 -8.63
N ILE A 310 -4.44 29.55 -9.02
CA ILE A 310 -4.03 28.92 -10.28
C ILE A 310 -2.94 27.90 -9.96
N LEU A 311 -3.10 26.67 -10.46
CA LEU A 311 -2.08 25.65 -10.35
C LEU A 311 -1.37 25.46 -11.69
N LEU A 312 -0.03 25.51 -11.67
CA LEU A 312 0.84 25.00 -12.73
C LEU A 312 1.46 23.69 -12.24
N THR A 313 1.35 22.60 -13.01
CA THR A 313 1.71 21.29 -12.49
C THR A 313 2.13 20.31 -13.58
N ASP A 314 2.99 19.37 -13.21
CA ASP A 314 3.21 18.11 -13.91
C ASP A 314 2.19 17.06 -13.41
N PHE A 315 2.31 15.80 -13.84
CA PHE A 315 1.48 14.73 -13.28
C PHE A 315 1.74 14.53 -11.77
N SER A 316 0.66 14.59 -10.98
CA SER A 316 0.71 14.33 -9.53
C SER A 316 -0.67 13.93 -9.01
N SER A 317 -0.73 13.11 -7.95
CA SER A 317 -1.98 12.78 -7.26
C SER A 317 -2.70 13.99 -6.67
N ILE A 318 -1.98 15.09 -6.37
CA ILE A 318 -2.58 16.33 -5.85
C ILE A 318 -3.34 17.14 -6.89
N ASN A 319 -3.20 16.81 -8.18
CA ASN A 319 -3.89 17.54 -9.26
C ASN A 319 -5.41 17.43 -9.11
N MET A 320 -5.91 16.22 -8.81
CA MET A 320 -7.33 16.01 -8.57
C MET A 320 -7.82 16.79 -7.35
N ASN A 321 -7.06 16.82 -6.27
CA ASN A 321 -7.38 17.60 -5.07
C ASN A 321 -7.62 19.09 -5.40
N PHE A 322 -6.71 19.67 -6.20
CA PHE A 322 -6.82 21.06 -6.62
C PHE A 322 -8.00 21.27 -7.58
N PHE A 323 -8.16 20.38 -8.56
CA PHE A 323 -9.23 20.46 -9.55
C PHE A 323 -10.63 20.45 -8.92
N LEU A 324 -10.83 19.64 -7.86
CA LEU A 324 -12.08 19.53 -7.13
C LEU A 324 -12.49 20.81 -6.39
N MET A 325 -11.58 21.76 -6.21
CA MET A 325 -11.91 23.10 -5.68
C MET A 325 -12.46 24.07 -6.75
N ASP A 326 -12.72 23.62 -7.97
CA ASP A 326 -13.17 24.40 -9.13
C ASP A 326 -12.22 25.59 -9.47
N ARG A 327 -10.91 25.34 -9.43
CA ARG A 327 -9.89 26.33 -9.73
C ARG A 327 -9.11 25.96 -10.99
N PRO A 328 -8.67 26.95 -11.81
CA PRO A 328 -7.96 26.69 -13.05
C PRO A 328 -6.60 26.05 -12.82
N MET A 329 -6.35 24.98 -13.59
CA MET A 329 -5.09 24.24 -13.58
C MET A 329 -4.46 24.23 -14.98
N ILE A 330 -3.15 24.49 -15.05
CA ILE A 330 -2.33 24.33 -16.24
C ILE A 330 -1.51 23.05 -16.05
N TYR A 331 -1.85 22.02 -16.82
CA TYR A 331 -1.17 20.72 -16.79
C TYR A 331 -0.11 20.66 -17.89
N CYS A 332 1.10 20.30 -17.50
CA CYS A 332 2.23 20.09 -18.41
C CYS A 332 2.41 18.58 -18.61
N PRO A 333 2.01 18.02 -19.77
CA PRO A 333 2.06 16.59 -20.02
C PRO A 333 3.48 16.10 -20.22
N HIS A 334 3.75 14.87 -19.79
CA HIS A 334 4.98 14.12 -20.05
C HIS A 334 4.63 12.66 -20.30
N ASP A 335 3.80 12.43 -21.30
CA ASP A 335 3.35 11.14 -21.86
C ASP A 335 2.91 10.03 -20.86
N PRO A 336 2.28 10.30 -19.71
CA PRO A 336 1.69 9.23 -18.95
C PRO A 336 0.38 8.77 -19.63
N ASP A 337 0.14 7.46 -19.62
CA ASP A 337 -1.17 6.90 -19.94
C ASP A 337 -2.11 7.12 -18.74
N LEU A 338 -2.92 8.17 -18.80
CA LEU A 338 -3.77 8.62 -17.70
C LEU A 338 -4.96 7.67 -17.46
N SER A 339 -5.39 7.58 -16.21
CA SER A 339 -6.65 6.94 -15.84
C SER A 339 -7.87 7.72 -16.37
N GLU A 340 -9.04 7.09 -16.35
CA GLU A 340 -10.29 7.71 -16.86
C GLU A 340 -10.62 9.02 -16.14
N ASP A 341 -10.56 9.05 -14.82
CA ASP A 341 -10.87 10.26 -14.02
C ASP A 341 -9.87 11.38 -14.29
N TYR A 342 -8.58 11.07 -14.50
CA TYR A 342 -7.57 12.07 -14.85
C TYR A 342 -7.70 12.56 -16.29
N THR A 343 -8.10 11.70 -17.20
CA THR A 343 -8.41 12.10 -18.58
C THR A 343 -9.61 13.07 -18.60
N LEU A 344 -10.65 12.77 -17.82
CA LEU A 344 -11.81 13.64 -17.66
C LEU A 344 -11.44 14.99 -17.03
N MET A 345 -10.58 14.99 -15.99
CA MET A 345 -10.06 16.21 -15.36
C MET A 345 -9.39 17.14 -16.38
N LEU A 346 -8.66 16.61 -17.36
CA LEU A 346 -8.00 17.43 -18.39
C LEU A 346 -8.99 18.18 -19.29
N GLU A 347 -10.21 17.68 -19.49
CA GLU A 347 -11.23 18.41 -20.26
C GLU A 347 -11.65 19.75 -19.61
N GLY A 348 -11.48 19.86 -18.28
CA GLY A 348 -11.74 21.09 -17.50
C GLY A 348 -10.49 21.89 -17.17
N SER A 349 -9.33 21.51 -17.73
CA SER A 349 -8.01 22.09 -17.46
C SER A 349 -7.37 22.68 -18.71
N TYR A 350 -6.23 23.36 -18.55
CA TYR A 350 -5.40 23.86 -19.64
C TYR A 350 -4.22 22.91 -19.81
N VAL A 351 -4.03 22.37 -21.02
CA VAL A 351 -2.87 21.52 -21.35
C VAL A 351 -1.84 22.37 -22.05
N ALA A 352 -0.59 22.37 -21.57
CA ALA A 352 0.52 23.15 -22.10
C ALA A 352 1.75 22.26 -22.33
N GLU A 353 2.11 22.05 -23.59
CA GLU A 353 3.26 21.24 -24.00
C GLU A 353 4.57 22.06 -24.03
N THR A 354 4.47 23.39 -24.05
CA THR A 354 5.62 24.29 -24.11
C THR A 354 5.45 25.43 -23.10
N TRP A 355 6.58 26.07 -22.75
CA TRP A 355 6.55 27.22 -21.85
C TRP A 355 5.72 28.39 -22.42
N GLU A 356 5.77 28.64 -23.72
CA GLU A 356 5.01 29.70 -24.37
C GLU A 356 3.49 29.51 -24.23
N GLN A 357 3.03 28.25 -24.21
CA GLN A 357 1.63 27.93 -23.93
C GLN A 357 1.32 28.15 -22.45
N VAL A 358 2.22 27.76 -21.54
CA VAL A 358 2.08 28.04 -20.08
C VAL A 358 1.95 29.54 -19.85
N GLU A 359 2.85 30.35 -20.41
CA GLU A 359 2.84 31.80 -20.29
C GLU A 359 1.54 32.41 -20.82
N THR A 360 1.08 31.96 -21.98
CA THR A 360 -0.19 32.39 -22.57
C THR A 360 -1.36 32.12 -21.62
N HIS A 361 -1.47 30.91 -21.07
CA HIS A 361 -2.53 30.53 -20.14
C HIS A 361 -2.44 31.32 -18.83
N LEU A 362 -1.24 31.47 -18.26
CA LEU A 362 -1.03 32.26 -17.04
C LEU A 362 -1.50 33.70 -17.23
N LEU A 363 -1.14 34.37 -18.34
CA LEU A 363 -1.54 35.74 -18.64
C LEU A 363 -3.07 35.89 -18.74
N HIS A 364 -3.77 34.92 -19.38
CA HIS A 364 -5.23 34.91 -19.46
C HIS A 364 -5.85 34.75 -18.07
N LEU A 365 -5.40 33.74 -17.32
CA LEU A 365 -5.95 33.45 -15.99
C LEU A 365 -5.71 34.57 -14.97
N ILE A 366 -4.53 35.21 -14.99
CA ILE A 366 -4.23 36.37 -14.13
C ILE A 366 -5.16 37.56 -14.43
N ARG A 367 -5.63 37.68 -15.68
CA ARG A 367 -6.64 38.68 -16.07
C ARG A 367 -8.08 38.30 -15.74
N GLY A 368 -8.30 37.09 -15.20
CA GLY A 368 -9.63 36.57 -14.90
C GLY A 368 -10.33 35.91 -16.11
N GLU A 369 -9.60 35.62 -17.18
CA GLU A 369 -10.13 34.98 -18.39
C GLU A 369 -9.97 33.45 -18.24
N ASP A 370 -11.07 32.75 -17.94
CA ASP A 370 -11.10 31.31 -17.69
C ASP A 370 -12.15 30.58 -18.55
N PRO A 371 -11.88 30.38 -19.86
CA PRO A 371 -12.80 29.72 -20.77
C PRO A 371 -13.07 28.24 -20.45
N ALA A 372 -12.20 27.54 -19.69
CA ALA A 372 -12.43 26.16 -19.28
C ALA A 372 -13.39 26.03 -18.06
N ALA A 373 -13.70 27.13 -17.36
CA ALA A 373 -14.52 27.11 -16.15
C ALA A 373 -15.89 26.42 -16.31
N PRO A 374 -16.66 26.60 -17.41
CA PRO A 374 -17.95 25.92 -17.54
C PRO A 374 -17.81 24.39 -17.55
N ARG A 375 -16.87 23.86 -18.33
CA ARG A 375 -16.64 22.41 -18.40
C ARG A 375 -16.07 21.87 -17.09
N ARG A 376 -15.16 22.59 -16.47
CA ARG A 376 -14.61 22.21 -15.15
C ARG A 376 -15.71 22.09 -14.11
N ARG A 377 -16.65 23.05 -14.03
CA ARG A 377 -17.77 23.00 -13.07
C ARG A 377 -18.68 21.81 -13.26
N GLU A 378 -18.94 21.40 -14.51
CA GLU A 378 -19.72 20.19 -14.79
C GLU A 378 -19.04 18.95 -14.20
N ILE A 379 -17.75 18.77 -14.51
CA ILE A 379 -16.97 17.63 -14.04
C ILE A 379 -16.85 17.64 -12.50
N VAL A 380 -16.54 18.80 -11.93
CA VAL A 380 -16.42 18.95 -10.47
C VAL A 380 -17.75 18.63 -9.78
N ALA A 381 -18.89 19.03 -10.34
CA ALA A 381 -20.19 18.70 -9.76
C ALA A 381 -20.46 17.18 -9.77
N GLU A 382 -20.10 16.46 -10.83
CA GLU A 382 -20.21 15.00 -10.90
C GLU A 382 -19.31 14.33 -9.85
N MET A 383 -18.05 14.77 -9.74
CA MET A 383 -17.11 14.25 -8.77
C MET A 383 -17.50 14.56 -7.32
N HIS A 384 -18.03 15.75 -7.05
CA HIS A 384 -18.60 16.08 -5.74
C HIS A 384 -19.76 15.14 -5.37
N ALA A 385 -20.65 14.85 -6.31
CA ALA A 385 -21.76 13.91 -6.06
C ALA A 385 -21.26 12.49 -5.74
N LYS A 386 -20.16 12.06 -6.38
CA LYS A 386 -19.54 10.73 -6.15
C LYS A 386 -18.83 10.66 -4.79
N HIS A 387 -18.02 11.67 -4.44
CA HIS A 387 -17.08 11.58 -3.33
C HIS A 387 -17.60 12.18 -2.01
N THR A 388 -18.56 13.11 -2.01
CA THR A 388 -19.14 13.67 -0.77
C THR A 388 -19.79 12.54 0.05
N GLY A 389 -19.45 12.45 1.34
CA GLY A 389 -19.95 11.43 2.25
C GLY A 389 -19.31 10.05 2.04
N ALA A 390 -18.12 10.00 1.45
CA ALA A 390 -17.37 8.76 1.25
C ALA A 390 -17.03 8.09 2.60
N ALA A 391 -16.62 8.87 3.58
CA ALA A 391 -16.25 8.36 4.90
C ALA A 391 -17.43 7.68 5.60
N GLU A 392 -18.61 8.29 5.56
CA GLU A 392 -19.83 7.73 6.14
C GLU A 392 -20.26 6.44 5.42
N ARG A 393 -20.11 6.39 4.08
CA ARG A 393 -20.41 5.15 3.32
C ARG A 393 -19.44 4.03 3.65
N ILE A 394 -18.16 4.33 3.82
CA ILE A 394 -17.14 3.36 4.25
C ILE A 394 -17.46 2.84 5.66
N ALA A 395 -17.75 3.74 6.61
CA ALA A 395 -18.13 3.36 7.97
C ALA A 395 -19.39 2.47 7.99
N ALA A 396 -20.42 2.83 7.21
CA ALA A 396 -21.64 2.04 7.08
C ALA A 396 -21.37 0.65 6.46
N ARG A 397 -20.47 0.57 5.45
CA ARG A 397 -20.08 -0.70 4.83
C ARG A 397 -19.38 -1.65 5.80
N LEU A 398 -18.50 -1.13 6.65
CA LEU A 398 -17.83 -1.92 7.69
C LEU A 398 -18.83 -2.40 8.75
N LYS A 399 -19.76 -1.56 9.18
CA LYS A 399 -20.83 -1.96 10.10
C LYS A 399 -21.73 -3.04 9.52
N GLN A 400 -22.07 -2.93 8.24
CA GLN A 400 -22.82 -3.95 7.53
C GLN A 400 -22.06 -5.29 7.54
N ASP A 401 -20.78 -5.31 7.16
CA ASP A 401 -19.94 -6.50 7.17
C ASP A 401 -19.80 -7.11 8.58
N PHE A 402 -19.65 -6.26 9.59
CA PHE A 402 -19.55 -6.70 10.97
C PHE A 402 -20.86 -7.40 11.44
N ALA A 403 -22.01 -6.88 11.03
CA ALA A 403 -23.31 -7.44 11.36
C ALA A 403 -23.63 -8.72 10.57
N GLU A 404 -23.24 -8.79 9.30
CA GLU A 404 -23.48 -9.94 8.42
C GLU A 404 -22.63 -11.16 8.81
N GLY A 405 -21.44 -10.93 9.37
CA GLY A 405 -20.49 -11.99 9.71
C GLY A 405 -19.90 -12.67 8.47
N LEU A 406 -19.63 -13.98 8.57
CA LEU A 406 -18.88 -14.70 7.54
C LEU A 406 -19.80 -15.36 6.52
N SER A 407 -19.41 -15.28 5.24
CA SER A 407 -20.14 -15.98 4.18
C SER A 407 -20.05 -17.51 4.33
N PRO A 408 -21.09 -18.27 3.93
CA PRO A 408 -21.04 -19.73 3.94
C PRO A 408 -19.87 -20.31 3.12
N GLN A 409 -19.46 -19.64 2.06
CA GLN A 409 -18.33 -20.03 1.22
C GLN A 409 -16.99 -19.93 1.98
N ILE A 410 -16.80 -18.86 2.75
CA ILE A 410 -15.63 -18.71 3.62
C ILE A 410 -15.61 -19.78 4.71
N ILE A 411 -16.77 -20.06 5.34
CA ILE A 411 -16.88 -21.09 6.37
C ILE A 411 -16.51 -22.45 5.79
N HIS A 412 -16.94 -22.75 4.56
CA HIS A 412 -16.62 -23.99 3.88
C HIS A 412 -15.12 -24.10 3.54
N ALA A 413 -14.55 -23.03 3.02
CA ALA A 413 -13.12 -22.94 2.75
C ALA A 413 -12.29 -23.13 4.04
N HIS A 414 -12.72 -22.53 5.15
CA HIS A 414 -12.08 -22.74 6.46
C HIS A 414 -12.12 -24.18 6.92
N ALA A 415 -13.25 -24.86 6.73
CA ALA A 415 -13.37 -26.28 7.10
C ALA A 415 -12.38 -27.16 6.31
N ALA A 416 -12.19 -26.85 5.02
CA ALA A 416 -11.21 -27.52 4.18
C ALA A 416 -9.77 -27.26 4.68
N GLU A 417 -9.44 -26.02 5.01
CA GLU A 417 -8.15 -25.63 5.59
C GLU A 417 -7.86 -26.33 6.92
N ARG A 418 -8.87 -26.41 7.78
CA ARG A 418 -8.75 -27.10 9.06
C ARG A 418 -8.41 -28.57 8.85
N TRP A 419 -9.04 -29.21 7.87
CA TRP A 419 -8.74 -30.60 7.52
C TRP A 419 -7.30 -30.75 7.04
N ILE A 420 -6.81 -29.86 6.14
CA ILE A 420 -5.42 -29.89 5.67
C ILE A 420 -4.44 -29.69 6.84
N PHE A 421 -4.72 -28.76 7.74
CA PHE A 421 -3.87 -28.52 8.90
C PHE A 421 -3.81 -29.72 9.86
N ASP A 422 -4.93 -30.34 10.14
CA ASP A 422 -5.00 -31.52 11.00
C ASP A 422 -4.31 -32.72 10.31
N ARG A 423 -4.49 -32.85 9.00
CA ARG A 423 -3.81 -33.90 8.22
C ARG A 423 -2.30 -33.71 8.16
N LYS A 424 -1.83 -32.48 8.09
CA LYS A 424 -0.39 -32.18 8.22
C LYS A 424 0.17 -32.63 9.56
N LYS A 425 -0.53 -32.40 10.66
CA LYS A 425 -0.13 -32.87 12.00
C LYS A 425 -0.06 -34.38 12.08
N GLU A 426 -1.07 -35.06 11.56
CA GLU A 426 -1.08 -36.53 11.50
C GLU A 426 0.10 -37.06 10.67
N LEU A 427 0.31 -36.48 9.48
CA LEU A 427 1.39 -36.84 8.58
C LEU A 427 2.77 -36.70 9.25
N ILE A 428 2.97 -35.64 10.03
CA ILE A 428 4.20 -35.44 10.78
C ILE A 428 4.37 -36.48 11.85
N SER A 429 3.30 -36.86 12.54
CA SER A 429 3.33 -37.93 13.54
C SER A 429 3.60 -39.27 12.90
N GLU A 430 3.06 -39.56 11.72
CA GLU A 430 3.37 -40.74 10.93
C GLU A 430 4.83 -40.79 10.51
N ILE A 431 5.38 -39.67 10.03
CA ILE A 431 6.81 -39.56 9.64
C ILE A 431 7.74 -39.67 10.84
N ALA A 432 7.38 -39.06 11.97
CA ALA A 432 8.14 -39.15 13.21
C ALA A 432 8.14 -40.60 13.77
N GLY A 433 7.06 -41.33 13.52
CA GLY A 433 6.93 -42.77 13.84
C GLY A 433 7.55 -43.70 12.80
N TRP A 434 7.99 -43.18 11.67
CA TRP A 434 8.65 -43.97 10.63
C TRP A 434 9.89 -44.64 11.20
N PRO A 435 10.17 -45.94 10.87
CA PRO A 435 11.18 -46.69 11.58
C PRO A 435 12.44 -45.87 11.79
N ALA A 436 12.78 -45.67 13.07
CA ALA A 436 13.94 -44.87 13.48
C ALA A 436 15.23 -45.25 12.74
N GLY A 437 15.27 -46.47 12.19
CA GLY A 437 16.32 -46.96 11.32
C GLY A 437 16.50 -46.19 10.00
N ARG A 438 15.43 -45.67 9.38
CA ARG A 438 15.54 -44.95 8.09
C ARG A 438 16.26 -43.61 8.25
N PHE A 439 16.00 -42.90 9.32
CA PHE A 439 16.68 -41.62 9.62
C PHE A 439 17.96 -41.82 10.47
N ALA A 440 18.16 -43.00 11.09
CA ALA A 440 19.34 -43.26 11.92
C ALA A 440 20.65 -43.08 11.14
N ALA A 441 20.65 -43.36 9.85
CA ALA A 441 21.81 -43.17 8.98
C ALA A 441 22.25 -41.71 8.82
N PHE A 442 21.38 -40.77 9.11
CA PHE A 442 21.62 -39.32 8.95
C PHE A 442 21.90 -38.61 10.27
N ARG A 443 21.71 -39.24 11.42
CA ARG A 443 21.90 -38.64 12.77
C ARG A 443 23.29 -38.09 13.02
N THR A 444 24.28 -38.57 12.35
CA THR A 444 25.69 -38.13 12.47
C THR A 444 26.06 -37.07 11.42
N GLN A 445 25.13 -36.73 10.54
CA GLN A 445 25.35 -35.71 9.50
C GLN A 445 25.20 -34.29 10.10
N PRO A 446 26.13 -33.38 9.79
CA PRO A 446 26.11 -32.00 10.35
C PRO A 446 24.81 -31.22 10.08
N TRP A 447 24.12 -31.55 8.99
CA TRP A 447 22.87 -30.88 8.60
C TRP A 447 21.64 -31.38 9.38
N TYR A 448 21.71 -32.55 10.03
CA TYR A 448 20.55 -33.19 10.66
C TYR A 448 19.96 -32.35 11.82
N ASP A 449 20.81 -31.76 12.64
CA ASP A 449 20.38 -30.89 13.75
C ASP A 449 19.71 -29.63 13.21
N GLY A 450 20.21 -29.03 12.13
CA GLY A 450 19.60 -27.92 11.43
C GLY A 450 18.22 -28.28 10.86
N TYR A 451 18.08 -29.46 10.28
CA TYR A 451 16.80 -29.98 9.80
C TYR A 451 15.78 -30.13 10.94
N LEU A 452 16.18 -30.74 12.06
CA LEU A 452 15.30 -30.88 13.22
C LEU A 452 14.88 -29.54 13.84
N ALA A 453 15.71 -28.50 13.76
CA ALA A 453 15.39 -27.16 14.22
C ALA A 453 14.41 -26.44 13.30
N LEU A 454 14.52 -26.63 11.98
CA LEU A 454 13.67 -25.99 10.98
C LEU A 454 12.30 -26.64 10.82
N LEU A 455 12.22 -27.95 11.00
CA LEU A 455 10.97 -28.70 10.83
C LEU A 455 9.81 -28.13 11.67
N PRO A 456 9.95 -27.86 12.98
CA PRO A 456 8.89 -27.27 13.77
C PRO A 456 8.47 -25.85 13.32
N LEU A 457 9.41 -25.08 12.80
CA LEU A 457 9.13 -23.72 12.28
C LEU A 457 8.27 -23.81 11.01
N ARG A 458 8.66 -24.67 10.08
CA ARG A 458 7.93 -24.90 8.83
C ARG A 458 6.52 -25.44 9.06
N LEU A 459 6.37 -26.32 10.07
CA LEU A 459 5.09 -26.89 10.44
C LEU A 459 4.11 -25.88 11.04
N ARG A 460 4.62 -24.79 11.62
CA ARG A 460 3.82 -23.67 12.11
C ARG A 460 3.47 -22.66 11.01
N GLY A 461 3.93 -22.86 9.79
CA GLY A 461 3.75 -21.93 8.68
C GLY A 461 4.69 -20.72 8.72
N ASP A 462 5.72 -20.76 9.57
CA ASP A 462 6.72 -19.69 9.61
C ASP A 462 7.47 -19.63 8.27
N ALA A 463 7.53 -18.47 7.65
CA ALA A 463 8.29 -18.27 6.43
C ALA A 463 9.79 -18.44 6.73
N VAL A 464 10.40 -19.44 6.10
CA VAL A 464 11.84 -19.63 6.13
C VAL A 464 12.37 -19.18 4.77
N ALA A 465 13.29 -18.21 4.77
CA ALA A 465 13.92 -17.74 3.54
C ALA A 465 14.81 -18.85 2.97
N TRP A 466 14.39 -19.44 1.86
CA TRP A 466 15.04 -20.62 1.26
C TRP A 466 16.13 -20.29 0.26
N GLY A 467 16.12 -19.14 -0.37
CA GLY A 467 17.03 -18.82 -1.47
C GLY A 467 18.53 -18.85 -1.11
N GLU A 468 18.86 -18.79 0.18
CA GLU A 468 20.25 -18.74 0.67
C GLU A 468 20.55 -19.86 1.69
N ASN A 469 19.68 -20.88 1.81
CA ASN A 469 19.78 -21.84 2.89
C ASN A 469 20.79 -22.95 2.56
N GLU A 470 21.87 -23.01 3.32
CA GLU A 470 22.89 -24.05 3.26
C GLU A 470 22.30 -25.48 3.38
N LEU A 471 21.21 -25.64 4.12
CA LEU A 471 20.55 -26.94 4.27
C LEU A 471 19.92 -27.41 2.97
N GLN A 472 19.27 -26.55 2.20
CA GLN A 472 18.68 -26.93 0.90
C GLN A 472 19.76 -27.37 -0.08
N LYS A 473 20.85 -26.61 -0.19
CA LYS A 473 22.01 -27.00 -1.03
C LYS A 473 22.56 -28.32 -0.60
N THR A 474 22.76 -28.51 0.71
CA THR A 474 23.26 -29.76 1.27
C THR A 474 22.36 -30.96 0.95
N LEU A 475 21.05 -30.82 1.07
CA LEU A 475 20.09 -31.88 0.74
C LEU A 475 20.11 -32.23 -0.76
N VAL A 476 20.22 -31.24 -1.65
CA VAL A 476 20.33 -31.45 -3.11
C VAL A 476 21.64 -32.18 -3.45
N GLU A 477 22.74 -31.76 -2.87
CA GLU A 477 24.05 -32.41 -3.07
C GLU A 477 24.05 -33.85 -2.54
N LEU A 478 23.47 -34.10 -1.36
CA LEU A 478 23.30 -35.41 -0.79
C LEU A 478 22.46 -36.34 -1.67
N TYR A 479 21.33 -35.83 -2.19
CA TYR A 479 20.50 -36.59 -3.11
C TYR A 479 21.24 -36.98 -4.38
N ALA A 480 22.02 -36.06 -4.93
CA ALA A 480 22.82 -36.34 -6.13
C ALA A 480 23.95 -37.37 -5.90
N ALA A 481 24.51 -37.37 -4.69
CA ALA A 481 25.62 -38.27 -4.31
C ALA A 481 25.17 -39.64 -3.77
N GLU A 482 23.92 -39.76 -3.30
CA GLU A 482 23.43 -40.99 -2.67
C GLU A 482 23.01 -42.02 -3.74
N ALA A 483 23.59 -43.21 -3.66
CA ALA A 483 23.30 -44.31 -4.56
C ALA A 483 22.22 -45.27 -4.02
N ASP A 484 22.05 -45.30 -2.70
CA ASP A 484 21.07 -46.16 -2.05
C ASP A 484 19.66 -45.55 -2.21
N ARG A 485 18.76 -46.34 -2.78
CA ARG A 485 17.41 -45.92 -3.13
C ARG A 485 16.56 -45.55 -1.90
N GLU A 486 16.68 -46.29 -0.82
CA GLU A 486 15.94 -46.05 0.42
C GLU A 486 16.40 -44.74 1.08
N ARG A 487 17.71 -44.48 1.11
CA ARG A 487 18.26 -43.23 1.63
C ARG A 487 17.90 -42.05 0.76
N ARG A 488 17.90 -42.19 -0.56
CA ARG A 488 17.43 -41.14 -1.48
C ARG A 488 15.97 -40.77 -1.19
N SER A 489 15.09 -41.75 -0.98
CA SER A 489 13.70 -41.49 -0.60
C SER A 489 13.58 -40.69 0.72
N CYS A 490 14.42 -41.01 1.70
CA CYS A 490 14.47 -40.25 2.96
C CYS A 490 14.95 -38.81 2.76
N ILE A 491 15.95 -38.59 1.89
CA ILE A 491 16.44 -37.26 1.56
C ILE A 491 15.34 -36.44 0.85
N VAL A 492 14.64 -37.06 -0.13
CA VAL A 492 13.50 -36.41 -0.81
C VAL A 492 12.40 -36.02 0.18
N LEU A 493 12.06 -36.89 1.12
CA LEU A 493 11.10 -36.61 2.14
C LEU A 493 11.53 -35.42 3.04
N ALA A 494 12.81 -35.41 3.44
CA ALA A 494 13.36 -34.26 4.18
C ALA A 494 13.29 -32.98 3.37
N MET A 495 13.59 -33.01 2.08
CA MET A 495 13.46 -31.87 1.17
C MET A 495 12.00 -31.37 1.09
N LEU A 496 11.04 -32.27 0.89
CA LEU A 496 9.62 -31.95 0.81
C LEU A 496 9.07 -31.26 2.08
N LEU A 497 9.53 -31.73 3.24
CA LEU A 497 9.07 -31.20 4.53
C LEU A 497 9.65 -29.84 4.87
N VAL A 498 10.80 -29.50 4.34
CA VAL A 498 11.51 -28.26 4.67
C VAL A 498 11.69 -27.30 3.48
N SER A 499 11.46 -27.73 2.24
CA SER A 499 11.64 -26.93 1.04
C SER A 499 10.32 -26.44 0.46
N ASP A 500 10.40 -25.39 -0.37
CA ASP A 500 9.31 -25.00 -1.25
C ASP A 500 9.09 -26.11 -2.31
N PRO A 501 7.89 -26.70 -2.36
CA PRO A 501 7.60 -27.77 -3.31
C PRO A 501 7.72 -27.37 -4.80
N LEU A 502 7.66 -26.06 -5.12
CA LEU A 502 7.85 -25.55 -6.48
C LEU A 502 9.27 -25.66 -7.01
N GLN A 503 10.25 -25.84 -6.12
CA GLN A 503 11.68 -25.84 -6.47
C GLN A 503 12.35 -27.22 -6.46
N LEU A 504 11.59 -28.29 -6.29
CA LEU A 504 12.14 -29.63 -6.24
C LEU A 504 12.18 -30.30 -7.64
N PRO A 505 13.35 -30.38 -8.30
CA PRO A 505 13.49 -30.98 -9.62
C PRO A 505 13.72 -32.52 -9.56
N VAL A 506 13.49 -33.14 -8.43
CA VAL A 506 13.88 -34.54 -8.20
C VAL A 506 12.72 -35.51 -8.29
N PRO A 507 12.84 -36.62 -9.01
CA PRO A 507 11.85 -37.68 -9.02
C PRO A 507 11.79 -38.37 -7.64
N MET A 508 10.56 -38.59 -7.16
CA MET A 508 10.35 -39.27 -5.88
C MET A 508 10.39 -40.77 -6.04
N GLU A 509 11.05 -41.46 -5.10
CA GLU A 509 11.12 -42.90 -5.01
C GLU A 509 9.84 -43.46 -4.34
N ILE A 510 8.71 -43.43 -5.06
CA ILE A 510 7.34 -43.61 -4.54
C ILE A 510 7.10 -44.97 -3.90
N ASP A 511 7.67 -45.98 -4.48
CA ASP A 511 7.50 -47.39 -4.09
C ASP A 511 8.14 -47.74 -2.74
N LEU A 512 8.91 -46.84 -2.15
CA LEU A 512 9.46 -46.99 -0.80
C LEU A 512 8.62 -46.37 0.31
N TRP A 513 7.53 -45.72 -0.06
CA TRP A 513 6.69 -45.03 0.88
C TRP A 513 5.58 -45.93 1.39
N PRO A 514 5.13 -45.77 2.66
CA PRO A 514 3.92 -46.44 3.15
C PRO A 514 2.71 -46.12 2.27
N ASP A 515 1.82 -47.13 2.14
CA ASP A 515 0.61 -47.00 1.37
C ASP A 515 -0.21 -45.76 1.80
N GLY A 516 -0.57 -44.94 0.86
CA GLY A 516 -1.32 -43.72 1.06
C GLY A 516 -0.50 -42.49 1.44
N LEU A 517 0.65 -42.63 2.07
CA LEU A 517 1.48 -41.51 2.53
C LEU A 517 1.92 -40.59 1.36
N TYR A 518 2.35 -41.19 0.25
CA TYR A 518 2.72 -40.45 -0.95
C TYR A 518 1.54 -39.60 -1.49
N ARG A 519 0.36 -40.20 -1.62
CA ARG A 519 -0.83 -39.53 -2.10
C ARG A 519 -1.22 -38.36 -1.19
N ASP A 520 -1.16 -38.58 0.13
CA ASP A 520 -1.50 -37.56 1.12
C ASP A 520 -0.48 -36.41 1.11
N VAL A 521 0.81 -36.70 0.99
CA VAL A 521 1.88 -35.72 0.81
C VAL A 521 1.65 -34.92 -0.49
N CYS A 522 1.38 -35.59 -1.61
CA CYS A 522 1.10 -34.91 -2.87
C CYS A 522 -0.14 -34.06 -2.83
N ALA A 523 -1.22 -34.52 -2.19
CA ALA A 523 -2.44 -33.74 -2.02
C ALA A 523 -2.19 -32.47 -1.20
N ILE A 524 -1.52 -32.59 -0.06
CA ILE A 524 -1.16 -31.45 0.78
C ILE A 524 -0.29 -30.46 0.01
N PHE A 525 0.69 -30.91 -0.77
CA PHE A 525 1.55 -30.03 -1.55
C PHE A 525 0.85 -29.43 -2.77
N GLN A 526 -0.09 -30.11 -3.39
CA GLN A 526 -0.93 -29.53 -4.44
C GLN A 526 -1.78 -28.40 -3.90
N GLU A 527 -2.42 -28.60 -2.75
CA GLU A 527 -3.19 -27.58 -2.05
C GLU A 527 -2.31 -26.38 -1.63
N MET A 528 -1.10 -26.67 -1.12
CA MET A 528 -0.13 -25.61 -0.82
C MET A 528 0.33 -24.85 -2.05
N ARG A 529 0.40 -25.47 -3.24
CA ARG A 529 0.71 -24.80 -4.50
C ARG A 529 -0.40 -23.89 -4.99
N MET A 530 -1.64 -24.24 -4.70
CA MET A 530 -2.79 -23.41 -5.05
C MET A 530 -3.02 -22.26 -4.07
N GLY A 531 -2.31 -22.24 -2.95
CA GLY A 531 -2.38 -21.22 -1.91
C GLY A 531 -1.15 -20.30 -1.79
N PHE A 532 -0.24 -20.32 -2.80
CA PHE A 532 0.94 -19.43 -2.83
C PHE A 532 0.99 -18.61 -4.09
#